data_ef44a2f7f05d6c79d91ee8c4b7e43707
#
_entry.id   ef44a2f7f05d6c79d91ee8c4b7e43707
#
_cell.length_a   1.000
_cell.length_b   1.000
_cell.length_c   1.000
_cell.angle_alpha   90.00
_cell.angle_beta   90.00
_cell.angle_gamma   90.00
#
_symmetry.space_group_name_H-M   'P 1'
#
loop_
_entity.id
_entity.type
_entity.pdbx_description
1 polymer ?
#
loop_
_entity_poly.entity_id
_entity_poly.type
_entity_poly.pdbx_seq_one_letter_code
_entity_poly.pdbx_strand_id
1 'polypeptide(L)'
;MEILKYLLILSLPIIALFISKKYSAFVDSILERARGYYLFLCHIERMLGSYLTPPHRLGDGFSHPSLEDMMMRISAGDSLIDAYRACCGSLPSSVDETLTEFFSDFGKGDVSLELRRVREAISRIDAALSVEGAEGEKQKKICSVIAPSLAIGLVIWMI
;
A
#
# COMPACT_ATOMS: atom_id res chain seq x y z
N MET A 1 32.08 -29.47 -17.26
CA MET A 1 31.59 -29.21 -15.87
C MET A 1 32.08 -27.87 -15.31
N GLU A 2 33.29 -27.47 -15.59
CA GLU A 2 33.90 -26.20 -15.10
C GLU A 2 33.17 -24.94 -15.59
N ILE A 3 32.77 -24.86 -16.87
CA ILE A 3 32.09 -23.69 -17.45
C ILE A 3 30.73 -23.45 -16.77
N LEU A 4 29.99 -24.49 -16.43
CA LEU A 4 28.71 -24.38 -15.73
C LEU A 4 28.88 -23.83 -14.31
N LYS A 5 29.97 -24.17 -13.64
CA LYS A 5 30.34 -23.70 -12.30
C LYS A 5 30.61 -22.19 -12.34
N TYR A 6 31.42 -21.71 -13.30
CA TYR A 6 31.68 -20.25 -13.47
C TYR A 6 30.43 -19.46 -13.84
N LEU A 7 29.54 -20.01 -14.67
CA LEU A 7 28.26 -19.37 -15.01
C LEU A 7 27.36 -19.23 -13.77
N LEU A 8 27.30 -20.26 -12.92
CA LEU A 8 26.54 -20.21 -11.65
C LEU A 8 27.12 -19.19 -10.68
N ILE A 9 28.44 -19.16 -10.54
CA ILE A 9 29.15 -18.20 -9.67
C ILE A 9 28.86 -16.75 -10.08
N LEU A 10 28.80 -16.45 -11.36
CA LEU A 10 28.55 -15.11 -11.88
C LEU A 10 27.05 -14.72 -11.79
N SER A 11 26.15 -15.68 -11.96
CA SER A 11 24.71 -15.41 -12.00
C SER A 11 24.08 -15.21 -10.61
N LEU A 12 24.57 -15.88 -9.56
CA LEU A 12 24.04 -15.80 -8.21
C LEU A 12 23.96 -14.38 -7.62
N PRO A 13 25.04 -13.55 -7.66
CA PRO A 13 24.97 -12.19 -7.15
C PRO A 13 24.01 -11.30 -7.96
N ILE A 14 23.93 -11.50 -9.27
CA ILE A 14 23.03 -10.74 -10.15
C ILE A 14 21.56 -11.05 -9.80
N ILE A 15 21.22 -12.33 -9.60
CA ILE A 15 19.89 -12.76 -9.19
C ILE A 15 19.54 -12.20 -7.81
N ALA A 16 20.48 -12.23 -6.85
CA ALA A 16 20.26 -11.70 -5.52
C ALA A 16 19.95 -10.19 -5.54
N LEU A 17 20.68 -9.41 -6.34
CA LEU A 17 20.42 -7.98 -6.54
C LEU A 17 19.08 -7.73 -7.21
N PHE A 18 18.69 -8.55 -8.17
CA PHE A 18 17.40 -8.43 -8.84
C PHE A 18 16.23 -8.71 -7.88
N ILE A 19 16.33 -9.76 -7.06
CA ILE A 19 15.34 -10.10 -6.03
C ILE A 19 15.21 -8.95 -5.02
N SER A 20 16.34 -8.40 -4.54
CA SER A 20 16.34 -7.28 -3.61
C SER A 20 15.64 -6.04 -4.18
N LYS A 21 15.91 -5.69 -5.45
CA LYS A 21 15.22 -4.59 -6.13
C LYS A 21 13.72 -4.83 -6.29
N LYS A 22 13.32 -6.04 -6.67
CA LYS A 22 11.90 -6.40 -6.82
C LYS A 22 11.17 -6.32 -5.48
N TYR A 23 11.80 -6.81 -4.41
CA TYR A 23 11.24 -6.72 -3.06
C TYR A 23 11.07 -5.27 -2.60
N SER A 24 12.09 -4.43 -2.80
CA SER A 24 11.99 -3.00 -2.48
C SER A 24 10.84 -2.32 -3.22
N ALA A 25 10.74 -2.53 -4.54
CA ALA A 25 9.66 -1.98 -5.34
C ALA A 25 8.27 -2.48 -4.90
N PHE A 26 8.16 -3.73 -4.46
CA PHE A 26 6.93 -4.29 -3.94
C PHE A 26 6.52 -3.61 -2.62
N VAL A 27 7.43 -3.45 -1.67
CA VAL A 27 7.18 -2.73 -0.41
C VAL A 27 6.77 -1.29 -0.68
N ASP A 28 7.46 -0.60 -1.59
CA ASP A 28 7.13 0.78 -1.99
C ASP A 28 5.73 0.87 -2.58
N SER A 29 5.33 -0.09 -3.41
CA SER A 29 3.99 -0.10 -4.03
C SER A 29 2.86 -0.30 -3.01
N ILE A 30 3.10 -1.09 -1.97
CA ILE A 30 2.15 -1.29 -0.86
C ILE A 30 1.98 0.00 -0.06
N LEU A 31 3.08 0.65 0.31
CA LEU A 31 3.06 1.89 1.07
C LEU A 31 2.45 3.05 0.25
N GLU A 32 2.75 3.12 -1.05
CA GLU A 32 2.17 4.12 -1.94
C GLU A 32 0.64 3.97 -2.06
N ARG A 33 0.17 2.73 -2.16
CA ARG A 33 -1.27 2.45 -2.16
C ARG A 33 -1.93 2.84 -0.84
N ALA A 34 -1.33 2.50 0.29
CA ALA A 34 -1.83 2.87 1.61
C ALA A 34 -1.86 4.41 1.80
N ARG A 35 -0.85 5.14 1.28
CA ARG A 35 -0.85 6.60 1.22
C ARG A 35 -1.97 7.15 0.33
N GLY A 36 -2.26 6.49 -0.79
CA GLY A 36 -3.38 6.84 -1.65
C GLY A 36 -4.71 6.81 -0.89
N TYR A 37 -4.96 5.77 -0.10
CA TYR A 37 -6.16 5.70 0.76
C TYR A 37 -6.17 6.76 1.86
N TYR A 38 -5.04 7.04 2.49
CA TYR A 38 -4.92 8.15 3.45
C TYR A 38 -5.34 9.48 2.83
N LEU A 39 -4.81 9.80 1.63
CA LEU A 39 -5.15 11.02 0.91
C LEU A 39 -6.63 11.05 0.49
N PHE A 40 -7.20 9.91 0.14
CA PHE A 40 -8.62 9.80 -0.18
C PHE A 40 -9.50 10.08 1.05
N LEU A 41 -9.15 9.56 2.21
CA LEU A 41 -9.87 9.89 3.46
C LEU A 41 -9.77 11.38 3.81
N CYS A 42 -8.60 11.99 3.63
CA CYS A 42 -8.44 13.44 3.79
C CYS A 42 -9.31 14.24 2.80
N HIS A 43 -9.47 13.73 1.58
CA HIS A 43 -10.38 14.32 0.60
C HIS A 43 -11.84 14.21 1.06
N ILE A 44 -12.27 13.02 1.53
CA ILE A 44 -13.61 12.81 2.09
C ILE A 44 -13.86 13.74 3.28
N GLU A 45 -12.91 13.88 4.20
CA GLU A 45 -13.03 14.82 5.34
C GLU A 45 -13.31 16.24 4.86
N ARG A 46 -12.57 16.71 3.86
CA ARG A 46 -12.74 18.04 3.29
C ARG A 46 -14.10 18.22 2.64
N MET A 47 -14.55 17.22 1.88
CA MET A 47 -15.85 17.25 1.21
C MET A 47 -17.01 17.27 2.19
N LEU A 48 -16.95 16.45 3.25
CA LEU A 48 -17.97 16.42 4.31
C LEU A 48 -17.95 17.71 5.16
N GLY A 49 -16.79 18.29 5.39
CA GLY A 49 -16.65 19.53 6.18
C GLY A 49 -17.09 20.80 5.45
N SER A 50 -17.04 20.79 4.11
CA SER A 50 -17.33 21.97 3.29
C SER A 50 -18.72 21.97 2.67
N TYR A 51 -19.27 20.79 2.35
CA TYR A 51 -20.55 20.63 1.68
C TYR A 51 -21.21 19.32 2.11
N LEU A 52 -22.57 19.30 2.16
CA LEU A 52 -23.38 18.08 2.26
C LEU A 52 -23.29 17.30 0.92
N THR A 53 -22.13 16.70 0.67
CA THR A 53 -21.87 16.02 -0.60
C THR A 53 -22.44 14.60 -0.55
N PRO A 54 -23.29 14.20 -1.51
CA PRO A 54 -23.83 12.85 -1.56
C PRO A 54 -22.68 11.82 -1.76
N PRO A 55 -22.81 10.60 -1.19
CA PRO A 55 -21.75 9.57 -1.22
C PRO A 55 -21.20 9.25 -2.62
N HIS A 56 -22.03 9.29 -3.65
CA HIS A 56 -21.62 9.01 -5.03
C HIS A 56 -20.73 10.09 -5.67
N ARG A 57 -20.61 11.26 -5.05
CA ARG A 57 -19.74 12.36 -5.49
C ARG A 57 -18.46 12.50 -4.68
N LEU A 58 -18.23 11.62 -3.71
CA LEU A 58 -17.04 11.70 -2.88
C LEU A 58 -15.74 11.44 -3.63
N GLY A 59 -15.82 10.80 -4.81
CA GLY A 59 -14.69 10.64 -5.72
C GLY A 59 -14.45 11.84 -6.63
N ASP A 60 -15.37 12.79 -6.71
CA ASP A 60 -15.26 13.92 -7.65
C ASP A 60 -14.05 14.81 -7.29
N GLY A 61 -13.17 15.01 -8.25
CA GLY A 61 -11.97 15.82 -8.08
C GLY A 61 -10.82 15.14 -7.33
N PHE A 62 -10.96 13.87 -6.94
CA PHE A 62 -9.85 13.07 -6.42
C PHE A 62 -9.20 12.26 -7.54
N SER A 63 -7.88 12.33 -7.64
CA SER A 63 -7.09 11.52 -8.57
C SER A 63 -5.83 11.04 -7.88
N HIS A 64 -5.64 9.73 -7.86
CA HIS A 64 -4.41 9.10 -7.37
C HIS A 64 -4.14 7.83 -8.17
N PRO A 65 -2.92 7.63 -8.72
CA PRO A 65 -2.64 6.50 -9.62
C PRO A 65 -2.97 5.13 -9.03
N SER A 66 -2.75 4.94 -7.73
CA SER A 66 -3.03 3.66 -7.07
C SER A 66 -4.51 3.37 -6.83
N LEU A 67 -5.41 4.36 -7.01
CA LEU A 67 -6.85 4.27 -6.71
C LEU A 67 -7.74 4.55 -7.94
N GLU A 68 -7.16 4.63 -9.12
CA GLU A 68 -7.87 4.96 -10.35
C GLU A 68 -9.02 3.99 -10.63
N ASP A 69 -8.76 2.67 -10.50
CA ASP A 69 -9.78 1.63 -10.68
C ASP A 69 -10.92 1.76 -9.67
N MET A 70 -10.59 2.09 -8.41
CA MET A 70 -11.59 2.29 -7.36
C MET A 70 -12.45 3.53 -7.66
N MET A 71 -11.83 4.63 -8.07
CA MET A 71 -12.56 5.85 -8.44
C MET A 71 -13.48 5.64 -9.65
N MET A 72 -13.04 4.87 -10.62
CA MET A 72 -13.84 4.49 -11.77
C MET A 72 -15.09 3.69 -11.36
N ARG A 73 -14.97 2.75 -10.43
CA ARG A 73 -16.10 1.98 -9.90
C ARG A 73 -17.08 2.83 -9.11
N ILE A 74 -16.58 3.74 -8.27
CA ILE A 74 -17.42 4.67 -7.51
C ILE A 74 -18.21 5.57 -8.46
N SER A 75 -17.57 6.09 -9.52
CA SER A 75 -18.25 6.90 -10.53
C SER A 75 -19.26 6.11 -11.39
N ALA A 76 -19.06 4.79 -11.51
CA ALA A 76 -20.02 3.87 -12.15
C ALA A 76 -21.21 3.53 -11.25
N GLY A 77 -21.18 3.92 -9.97
CA GLY A 77 -22.29 3.73 -9.02
C GLY A 77 -22.11 2.59 -8.03
N ASP A 78 -20.93 1.97 -7.97
CA ASP A 78 -20.62 0.98 -6.94
C ASP A 78 -20.59 1.64 -5.56
N SER A 79 -20.96 0.88 -4.51
CA SER A 79 -20.79 1.34 -3.14
C SER A 79 -19.29 1.46 -2.80
N LEU A 80 -18.95 2.34 -1.85
CA LEU A 80 -17.55 2.53 -1.41
C LEU A 80 -16.91 1.23 -0.96
N ILE A 81 -17.64 0.40 -0.20
CA ILE A 81 -17.13 -0.89 0.30
C ILE A 81 -16.94 -1.91 -0.83
N ASP A 82 -17.84 -1.95 -1.83
CA ASP A 82 -17.74 -2.90 -2.94
C ASP A 82 -16.59 -2.49 -3.87
N ALA A 83 -16.46 -1.19 -4.19
CA ALA A 83 -15.36 -0.65 -4.96
C ALA A 83 -14.00 -0.93 -4.25
N TYR A 84 -13.95 -0.72 -2.93
CA TYR A 84 -12.77 -1.02 -2.12
C TYR A 84 -12.39 -2.51 -2.19
N ARG A 85 -13.33 -3.41 -1.88
CA ARG A 85 -13.10 -4.87 -1.90
C ARG A 85 -12.63 -5.38 -3.26
N ALA A 86 -13.12 -4.78 -4.33
CA ALA A 86 -12.70 -5.15 -5.68
C ALA A 86 -11.29 -4.68 -6.04
N CYS A 87 -10.79 -3.60 -5.42
CA CYS A 87 -9.57 -2.91 -5.81
C CYS A 87 -8.50 -2.82 -4.71
N CYS A 88 -8.78 -3.28 -3.46
CA CYS A 88 -7.89 -3.07 -2.31
C CYS A 88 -6.46 -3.59 -2.53
N GLY A 89 -6.29 -4.71 -3.23
CA GLY A 89 -4.97 -5.31 -3.48
C GLY A 89 -4.23 -5.66 -2.19
N SER A 90 -2.88 -5.65 -2.23
CA SER A 90 -2.06 -5.87 -1.04
C SER A 90 -1.92 -4.58 -0.25
N LEU A 91 -2.36 -4.59 1.01
CA LEU A 91 -2.22 -3.51 1.99
C LEU A 91 -1.68 -4.09 3.30
N PRO A 92 -1.07 -3.27 4.18
CA PRO A 92 -0.80 -3.69 5.56
C PRO A 92 -2.11 -4.04 6.27
N SER A 93 -2.10 -5.09 7.10
CA SER A 93 -3.32 -5.59 7.76
C SER A 93 -4.02 -4.53 8.60
N SER A 94 -3.25 -3.71 9.33
CA SER A 94 -3.76 -2.61 10.15
C SER A 94 -4.50 -1.54 9.33
N VAL A 95 -4.01 -1.26 8.12
CA VAL A 95 -4.62 -0.31 7.18
C VAL A 95 -5.88 -0.93 6.57
N ASP A 96 -5.80 -2.19 6.12
CA ASP A 96 -6.92 -2.91 5.50
C ASP A 96 -8.11 -3.06 6.47
N GLU A 97 -7.86 -3.44 7.73
CA GLU A 97 -8.88 -3.51 8.77
C GLU A 97 -9.56 -2.16 9.00
N THR A 98 -8.76 -1.09 9.13
CA THR A 98 -9.29 0.27 9.35
C THR A 98 -10.16 0.74 8.19
N LEU A 99 -9.72 0.50 6.95
CA LEU A 99 -10.46 0.87 5.74
C LEU A 99 -11.73 0.03 5.57
N THR A 100 -11.66 -1.27 5.85
CA THR A 100 -12.84 -2.16 5.79
C THR A 100 -13.90 -1.75 6.80
N GLU A 101 -13.52 -1.45 8.04
CA GLU A 101 -14.41 -0.94 9.09
C GLU A 101 -15.03 0.39 8.63
N PHE A 102 -14.20 1.34 8.22
CA PHE A 102 -14.67 2.65 7.79
C PHE A 102 -15.64 2.58 6.62
N PHE A 103 -15.29 1.90 5.51
CA PHE A 103 -16.15 1.84 4.33
C PHE A 103 -17.43 1.02 4.55
N SER A 104 -17.41 0.04 5.46
CA SER A 104 -18.61 -0.73 5.81
C SER A 104 -19.65 0.10 6.57
N ASP A 105 -19.21 1.07 7.35
CA ASP A 105 -20.06 1.89 8.22
C ASP A 105 -20.33 3.29 7.66
N PHE A 106 -19.62 3.68 6.60
CA PHE A 106 -19.78 4.99 5.99
C PHE A 106 -21.18 5.20 5.42
N GLY A 107 -21.76 6.35 5.70
CA GLY A 107 -23.10 6.75 5.21
C GLY A 107 -24.27 6.26 6.07
N LYS A 108 -23.99 5.61 7.22
CA LYS A 108 -25.03 5.14 8.17
C LYS A 108 -25.37 6.14 9.28
N GLY A 109 -24.62 7.25 9.35
CA GLY A 109 -24.76 8.25 10.41
C GLY A 109 -25.09 9.64 9.88
N ASP A 110 -25.17 10.59 10.80
CA ASP A 110 -25.22 12.01 10.47
C ASP A 110 -23.83 12.52 10.07
N VAL A 111 -23.77 13.71 9.47
CA VAL A 111 -22.51 14.31 8.99
C VAL A 111 -21.47 14.46 10.09
N SER A 112 -21.92 14.78 11.33
CA SER A 112 -21.01 14.98 12.46
C SER A 112 -20.36 13.67 12.91
N LEU A 113 -21.13 12.58 12.89
CA LEU A 113 -20.64 11.23 13.18
C LEU A 113 -19.68 10.75 12.09
N GLU A 114 -20.04 10.96 10.81
CA GLU A 114 -19.19 10.59 9.68
C GLU A 114 -17.86 11.35 9.70
N LEU A 115 -17.87 12.65 9.97
CA LEU A 115 -16.64 13.45 10.15
C LEU A 115 -15.73 12.90 11.26
N ARG A 116 -16.34 12.49 12.39
CA ARG A 116 -15.55 11.90 13.48
C ARG A 116 -14.94 10.57 13.07
N ARG A 117 -15.69 9.70 12.37
CA ARG A 117 -15.21 8.41 11.88
C ARG A 117 -14.06 8.57 10.86
N VAL A 118 -14.21 9.51 9.93
CA VAL A 118 -13.14 9.82 8.95
C VAL A 118 -11.87 10.26 9.66
N ARG A 119 -11.96 11.18 10.63
CA ARG A 119 -10.79 11.65 11.39
C ARG A 119 -10.13 10.55 12.20
N GLU A 120 -10.93 9.66 12.79
CA GLU A 120 -10.41 8.50 13.51
C GLU A 120 -9.69 7.55 12.55
N ALA A 121 -10.27 7.24 11.39
CA ALA A 121 -9.63 6.42 10.36
C ALA A 121 -8.34 7.04 9.84
N ILE A 122 -8.32 8.35 9.55
CA ILE A 122 -7.12 9.09 9.17
C ILE A 122 -6.02 8.94 10.22
N SER A 123 -6.35 9.15 11.50
CA SER A 123 -5.38 9.04 12.59
C SER A 123 -4.81 7.63 12.74
N ARG A 124 -5.66 6.60 12.62
CA ARG A 124 -5.22 5.19 12.68
C ARG A 124 -4.31 4.83 11.51
N ILE A 125 -4.65 5.26 10.29
CA ILE A 125 -3.85 4.99 9.10
C ILE A 125 -2.52 5.76 9.14
N ASP A 126 -2.50 7.00 9.60
CA ASP A 126 -1.26 7.78 9.75
C ASP A 126 -0.30 7.11 10.73
N ALA A 127 -0.81 6.65 11.87
CA ALA A 127 -0.04 5.87 12.83
C ALA A 127 0.49 4.56 12.21
N ALA A 128 -0.34 3.83 11.48
CA ALA A 128 0.06 2.59 10.80
C ALA A 128 1.13 2.86 9.74
N LEU A 129 0.97 3.89 8.91
CA LEU A 129 1.95 4.26 7.88
C LEU A 129 3.31 4.64 8.47
N SER A 130 3.34 5.28 9.63
CA SER A 130 4.58 5.63 10.31
C SER A 130 5.36 4.39 10.77
N VAL A 131 4.66 3.39 11.31
CA VAL A 131 5.24 2.13 11.77
C VAL A 131 5.68 1.28 10.58
N GLU A 132 4.78 1.04 9.63
CA GLU A 132 5.03 0.22 8.44
C GLU A 132 6.13 0.82 7.55
N GLY A 133 6.19 2.14 7.45
CA GLY A 133 7.26 2.84 6.73
C GLY A 133 8.63 2.60 7.37
N ALA A 134 8.72 2.69 8.69
CA ALA A 134 9.97 2.43 9.42
C ALA A 134 10.41 0.96 9.32
N GLU A 135 9.46 0.02 9.42
CA GLU A 135 9.73 -1.40 9.23
C GLU A 135 10.11 -1.73 7.78
N GLY A 136 9.40 -1.18 6.80
CA GLY A 136 9.72 -1.33 5.39
C GLY A 136 11.14 -0.88 5.06
N GLU A 137 11.58 0.27 5.56
CA GLU A 137 12.96 0.75 5.39
C GLU A 137 14.00 -0.17 6.06
N LYS A 138 13.71 -0.69 7.24
CA LYS A 138 14.55 -1.71 7.90
C LYS A 138 14.66 -2.97 7.04
N GLN A 139 13.55 -3.50 6.57
CA GLN A 139 13.52 -4.73 5.78
C GLN A 139 14.24 -4.55 4.44
N LYS A 140 14.10 -3.41 3.77
CA LYS A 140 14.85 -3.08 2.55
C LYS A 140 16.36 -3.07 2.82
N LYS A 141 16.82 -2.43 3.89
CA LYS A 141 18.24 -2.42 4.29
C LYS A 141 18.74 -3.84 4.56
N ILE A 142 18.00 -4.63 5.30
CA ILE A 142 18.35 -6.02 5.60
C ILE A 142 18.45 -6.82 4.30
N CYS A 143 17.45 -6.74 3.42
CA CYS A 143 17.43 -7.47 2.16
C CYS A 143 18.56 -7.04 1.23
N SER A 144 18.89 -5.75 1.18
CA SER A 144 19.97 -5.22 0.35
C SER A 144 21.37 -5.65 0.80
N VAL A 145 21.55 -5.99 2.07
CA VAL A 145 22.83 -6.46 2.63
C VAL A 145 22.91 -7.99 2.66
N ILE A 146 21.86 -8.64 3.17
CA ILE A 146 21.87 -10.09 3.38
C ILE A 146 21.86 -10.86 2.05
N ALA A 147 21.07 -10.45 1.07
CA ALA A 147 20.96 -11.18 -0.20
C ALA A 147 22.30 -11.25 -0.97
N PRO A 148 23.04 -10.14 -1.16
CA PRO A 148 24.37 -10.20 -1.77
C PRO A 148 25.39 -10.95 -0.92
N SER A 149 25.35 -10.79 0.43
CA SER A 149 26.30 -11.44 1.32
C SER A 149 26.14 -12.96 1.31
N LEU A 150 24.92 -13.47 1.28
CA LEU A 150 24.65 -14.90 1.14
C LEU A 150 25.09 -15.42 -0.23
N ALA A 151 24.86 -14.67 -1.29
CA ALA A 151 25.30 -15.03 -2.64
C ALA A 151 26.84 -15.14 -2.71
N ILE A 152 27.57 -14.19 -2.13
CA ILE A 152 29.03 -14.21 -2.06
C ILE A 152 29.51 -15.38 -1.19
N GLY A 153 28.88 -15.63 -0.03
CA GLY A 153 29.23 -16.76 0.82
C GLY A 153 29.07 -18.12 0.13
N LEU A 154 27.98 -18.28 -0.65
CA LEU A 154 27.77 -19.49 -1.48
C LEU A 154 28.84 -19.64 -2.57
N VAL A 155 29.21 -18.54 -3.19
CA VAL A 155 30.31 -18.53 -4.22
C VAL A 155 31.62 -18.99 -3.59
N ILE A 156 31.99 -18.45 -2.42
CA ILE A 156 33.22 -18.85 -1.71
C ILE A 156 33.18 -20.34 -1.32
N TRP A 157 32.04 -20.84 -0.91
CA TRP A 157 31.88 -22.26 -0.52
C TRP A 157 31.97 -23.22 -1.72
N MET A 158 31.62 -22.75 -2.94
CA MET A 158 31.70 -23.54 -4.18
C MET A 158 33.09 -23.57 -4.83
N ILE A 159 33.99 -22.66 -4.45
CA ILE A 159 35.41 -22.62 -4.91
C ILE A 159 36.26 -23.57 -4.09
#